data_835d15b7285c9f1bc59daf9186ac7341
#
_entry.id   835d15b7285c9f1bc59daf9186ac7341
#
_cell.length_a   1.000
_cell.length_b   1.000
_cell.length_c   1.000
_cell.angle_alpha   90.00
_cell.angle_beta   90.00
_cell.angle_gamma   90.00
#
_symmetry.space_group_name_H-M   'P 1'
#
loop_
_entity.id
_entity.type
_entity.pdbx_description
1 polymer ?
#
loop_
_entity_poly.entity_id
_entity_poly.type
_entity_poly.pdbx_seq_one_letter_code
_entity_poly.pdbx_strand_id
1 'polypeptide(L)'
;MKDEIASKIYVNLSRCEKGHDSCTEYSSMLHDMVHGHMLYDTVDFVLNQKDVPEIDLLAEVSPYLMNRSDCIGNDGLPYVRGKYKGYNVYVNTHILKINACSLCKYYYGINMHDFPLEDVRKAIERIGEDLNIPMDKVIVTRLDLAMDLELQRSPIEYFNRMLDCLLYTS
;
A
#
# COMPACT_ATOMS: atom_id res chain seq x y z
N MET A 1 -16.56 -3.37 6.73
CA MET A 1 -15.28 -2.98 6.08
C MET A 1 -14.55 -4.13 5.39
N LYS A 2 -14.49 -5.36 5.95
CA LYS A 2 -13.99 -6.56 5.26
C LYS A 2 -14.79 -6.88 3.98
N ASP A 3 -16.10 -6.80 4.07
CA ASP A 3 -16.99 -7.12 2.95
C ASP A 3 -16.99 -6.05 1.86
N GLU A 4 -16.69 -4.80 2.20
CA GLU A 4 -16.66 -3.70 1.24
C GLU A 4 -15.35 -3.67 0.42
N ILE A 5 -14.23 -4.09 1.01
CA ILE A 5 -12.95 -4.24 0.29
C ILE A 5 -13.00 -5.47 -0.62
N ALA A 6 -13.52 -6.59 -0.11
CA ALA A 6 -13.71 -7.80 -0.91
C ALA A 6 -14.65 -7.55 -2.10
N SER A 7 -15.75 -6.80 -1.91
CA SER A 7 -16.68 -6.46 -3.00
C SER A 7 -16.04 -5.56 -4.07
N LYS A 8 -15.16 -4.63 -3.71
CA LYS A 8 -14.46 -3.77 -4.66
C LYS A 8 -13.40 -4.51 -5.49
N ILE A 9 -12.74 -5.50 -4.91
CA ILE A 9 -11.79 -6.37 -5.63
C ILE A 9 -12.54 -7.28 -6.62
N TYR A 10 -13.68 -7.85 -6.21
CA TYR A 10 -14.54 -8.64 -7.09
C TYR A 10 -15.11 -7.84 -8.28
N VAL A 11 -15.49 -6.58 -8.08
CA VAL A 11 -16.02 -5.72 -9.14
C VAL A 11 -14.97 -5.40 -10.22
N ASN A 12 -13.68 -5.34 -9.88
CA ASN A 12 -12.62 -5.13 -10.88
C ASN A 12 -12.29 -6.41 -11.69
N LEU A 13 -12.48 -7.59 -11.12
CA LEU A 13 -12.34 -8.87 -11.82
C LEU A 13 -13.54 -9.17 -12.75
N SER A 14 -14.75 -8.78 -12.38
CA SER A 14 -15.96 -8.97 -13.18
C SER A 14 -16.03 -8.11 -14.46
N ARG A 15 -15.18 -7.10 -14.59
CA ARG A 15 -15.08 -6.29 -15.81
C ARG A 15 -14.39 -7.00 -16.98
N CYS A 16 -13.76 -8.16 -16.73
CA CYS A 16 -13.16 -9.02 -17.76
C CYS A 16 -14.16 -10.00 -18.43
N GLU A 17 -15.43 -10.05 -18.01
CA GLU A 17 -16.41 -11.06 -18.43
C GLU A 17 -17.08 -10.83 -19.78
N LYS A 18 -16.59 -9.95 -20.63
CA LYS A 18 -17.17 -9.78 -21.98
C LYS A 18 -16.19 -10.17 -23.07
N GLY A 19 -16.17 -11.46 -23.38
CA GLY A 19 -15.97 -11.97 -24.71
C GLY A 19 -14.59 -12.47 -25.11
N HIS A 20 -14.11 -13.56 -24.49
CA HIS A 20 -13.25 -14.53 -25.17
C HIS A 20 -13.16 -15.83 -24.34
N ASP A 21 -13.17 -16.99 -24.99
CA ASP A 21 -13.08 -18.33 -24.35
C ASP A 21 -11.81 -18.54 -23.49
N SER A 22 -10.80 -17.70 -23.65
CA SER A 22 -9.59 -17.68 -22.81
C SER A 22 -9.83 -17.18 -21.39
N CYS A 23 -10.90 -16.43 -21.12
CA CYS A 23 -11.22 -15.93 -19.78
C CYS A 23 -11.75 -17.00 -18.83
N THR A 24 -12.35 -18.08 -19.34
CA THR A 24 -12.85 -19.18 -18.51
C THR A 24 -11.73 -20.03 -17.93
N GLU A 25 -10.63 -20.24 -18.68
CA GLU A 25 -9.42 -20.90 -18.15
C GLU A 25 -8.75 -20.08 -17.04
N TYR A 26 -8.74 -18.73 -17.17
CA TYR A 26 -8.21 -17.85 -16.14
C TYR A 26 -9.05 -17.88 -14.85
N SER A 27 -10.38 -17.90 -14.98
CA SER A 27 -11.28 -17.98 -13.83
C SER A 27 -11.11 -19.30 -13.07
N SER A 28 -10.93 -20.44 -13.78
CA SER A 28 -10.66 -21.71 -13.14
C SER A 28 -9.27 -21.78 -12.50
N MET A 29 -8.24 -21.21 -13.13
CA MET A 29 -6.89 -21.12 -12.54
C MET A 29 -6.89 -20.26 -11.27
N LEU A 30 -7.60 -19.13 -11.26
CA LEU A 30 -7.72 -18.29 -10.07
C LEU A 30 -8.51 -18.98 -8.96
N HIS A 31 -9.54 -19.77 -9.32
CA HIS A 31 -10.32 -20.53 -8.34
C HIS A 31 -9.49 -21.63 -7.66
N ASP A 32 -8.60 -22.28 -8.42
CA ASP A 32 -7.70 -23.32 -7.89
C ASP A 32 -6.51 -22.74 -7.08
N MET A 33 -6.25 -21.42 -7.21
CA MET A 33 -5.17 -20.70 -6.52
C MET A 33 -5.60 -20.09 -5.17
N VAL A 34 -6.87 -20.19 -4.74
CA VAL A 34 -7.45 -19.43 -3.61
C VAL A 34 -7.20 -20.08 -2.24
N HIS A 35 -6.04 -20.63 -1.99
CA HIS A 35 -5.61 -20.95 -0.62
C HIS A 35 -4.46 -20.07 -0.13
N GLY A 36 -4.19 -18.95 -0.79
CA GLY A 36 -3.16 -18.00 -0.41
C GLY A 36 -3.60 -17.01 0.68
N HIS A 37 -2.70 -16.65 1.57
CA HIS A 37 -2.90 -15.58 2.54
C HIS A 37 -2.76 -14.22 1.87
N MET A 38 -3.77 -13.37 2.01
CA MET A 38 -3.71 -12.00 1.49
C MET A 38 -2.90 -11.12 2.44
N LEU A 39 -1.87 -10.48 1.93
CA LEU A 39 -0.98 -9.59 2.65
C LEU A 39 -1.23 -8.13 2.26
N TYR A 40 -1.24 -7.25 3.25
CA TYR A 40 -1.19 -5.81 3.02
C TYR A 40 0.28 -5.41 2.84
N ASP A 41 0.73 -5.29 1.58
CA ASP A 41 2.16 -5.11 1.30
C ASP A 41 2.59 -3.64 1.46
N THR A 42 2.08 -2.76 0.61
CA THR A 42 2.54 -1.37 0.57
C THR A 42 1.37 -0.40 0.73
N VAL A 43 1.56 0.62 1.55
CA VAL A 43 0.56 1.67 1.78
C VAL A 43 1.21 3.04 1.64
N ASP A 44 0.51 3.97 0.98
CA ASP A 44 0.84 5.39 0.96
C ASP A 44 -0.18 6.17 1.79
N PHE A 45 0.31 7.03 2.66
CA PHE A 45 -0.49 7.85 3.56
C PHE A 45 -0.36 9.33 3.22
N VAL A 46 -1.48 10.04 3.37
CA VAL A 46 -1.54 11.51 3.25
C VAL A 46 -2.34 12.09 4.41
N LEU A 47 -1.78 13.10 5.08
CA LEU A 47 -2.47 13.90 6.08
C LEU A 47 -2.40 15.37 5.68
N ASN A 48 -3.56 16.03 5.58
CA ASN A 48 -3.60 17.46 5.26
C ASN A 48 -3.58 18.29 6.53
N GLN A 49 -2.85 19.39 6.52
CA GLN A 49 -2.78 20.35 7.64
C GLN A 49 -4.16 20.89 8.04
N LYS A 50 -5.05 21.08 7.07
CA LYS A 50 -6.41 21.59 7.33
C LYS A 50 -7.27 20.65 8.19
N ASP A 51 -6.96 19.34 8.18
CA ASP A 51 -7.70 18.32 8.93
C ASP A 51 -7.18 18.18 10.37
N VAL A 52 -6.02 18.81 10.67
CA VAL A 52 -5.34 18.84 11.98
C VAL A 52 -4.78 20.25 12.27
N PRO A 53 -5.62 21.27 12.34
CA PRO A 53 -5.17 22.67 12.48
C PRO A 53 -4.42 22.95 13.80
N GLU A 54 -4.59 22.11 14.80
CA GLU A 54 -3.94 22.19 16.11
C GLU A 54 -2.50 21.68 16.12
N ILE A 55 -2.07 20.97 15.08
CA ILE A 55 -0.73 20.37 14.95
C ILE A 55 0.01 21.11 13.84
N ASP A 56 1.25 21.54 14.06
CA ASP A 56 2.15 21.96 12.98
C ASP A 56 2.87 20.71 12.44
N LEU A 57 2.36 20.17 11.34
CA LEU A 57 2.89 18.94 10.73
C LEU A 57 4.38 19.03 10.41
N LEU A 58 4.84 20.20 9.94
CA LEU A 58 6.24 20.40 9.59
C LEU A 58 7.14 20.35 10.83
N ALA A 59 6.74 21.07 11.90
CA ALA A 59 7.48 21.10 13.15
C ALA A 59 7.44 19.73 13.87
N GLU A 60 6.29 19.09 13.87
CA GLU A 60 6.08 17.84 14.59
C GLU A 60 6.83 16.66 13.97
N VAL A 61 6.73 16.47 12.64
CA VAL A 61 7.27 15.29 11.97
C VAL A 61 8.75 15.40 11.63
N SER A 62 9.24 16.62 11.32
CA SER A 62 10.63 16.83 10.87
C SER A 62 11.71 16.26 11.81
N PRO A 63 11.58 16.30 13.15
CA PRO A 63 12.59 15.79 14.07
C PRO A 63 12.81 14.26 13.98
N TYR A 64 11.79 13.52 13.53
CA TYR A 64 11.84 12.06 13.43
C TYR A 64 12.46 11.54 12.12
N LEU A 65 12.78 12.46 11.18
CA LEU A 65 13.29 12.11 9.87
C LEU A 65 14.79 11.93 9.85
N MET A 66 15.25 10.77 9.39
CA MET A 66 16.63 10.50 9.04
C MET A 66 16.91 10.96 7.60
N ASN A 67 18.20 11.26 7.29
CA ASN A 67 18.61 11.75 5.97
C ASN A 67 17.79 12.96 5.52
N ARG A 68 17.55 13.85 6.44
CA ARG A 68 16.72 15.03 6.25
C ARG A 68 17.34 15.99 5.24
N SER A 69 16.49 16.53 4.37
CA SER A 69 16.82 17.59 3.43
C SER A 69 15.75 18.68 3.50
N ASP A 70 16.17 19.87 3.90
CA ASP A 70 15.32 21.06 3.94
C ASP A 70 15.39 21.74 2.58
N CYS A 71 14.24 21.96 1.96
CA CYS A 71 14.11 22.47 0.61
C CYS A 71 13.08 23.60 0.56
N ILE A 72 13.12 24.38 -0.52
CA ILE A 72 12.08 25.36 -0.85
C ILE A 72 11.40 24.90 -2.14
N GLY A 73 10.07 24.83 -2.11
CA GLY A 73 9.26 24.47 -3.27
C GLY A 73 9.24 25.56 -4.35
N ASN A 74 8.74 25.22 -5.52
CA ASN A 74 8.54 26.20 -6.60
C ASN A 74 7.50 27.29 -6.24
N ASP A 75 6.67 27.01 -5.25
CA ASP A 75 5.71 27.94 -4.63
C ASP A 75 6.33 28.85 -3.55
N GLY A 76 7.64 28.70 -3.30
CA GLY A 76 8.37 29.44 -2.27
C GLY A 76 8.16 28.92 -0.84
N LEU A 77 7.38 27.85 -0.65
CA LEU A 77 7.11 27.28 0.66
C LEU A 77 8.19 26.28 1.08
N PRO A 78 8.56 26.28 2.38
CA PRO A 78 9.51 25.30 2.90
C PRO A 78 8.87 23.91 2.94
N TYR A 79 9.68 22.90 2.61
CA TYR A 79 9.34 21.50 2.82
C TYR A 79 10.55 20.69 3.25
N VAL A 80 10.30 19.60 3.91
CA VAL A 80 11.32 18.64 4.35
C VAL A 80 11.06 17.29 3.69
N ARG A 81 12.14 16.70 3.20
CA ARG A 81 12.19 15.30 2.79
C ARG A 81 13.12 14.54 3.71
N GLY A 82 12.80 13.29 3.94
CA GLY A 82 13.64 12.41 4.73
C GLY A 82 13.10 10.99 4.75
N LYS A 83 13.65 10.18 5.65
CA LYS A 83 13.20 8.82 5.86
C LYS A 83 12.77 8.62 7.31
N TYR A 84 11.59 8.02 7.48
CA TYR A 84 11.14 7.51 8.76
C TYR A 84 11.17 5.98 8.71
N LYS A 85 12.01 5.34 9.54
CA LYS A 85 12.21 3.88 9.58
C LYS A 85 12.35 3.23 8.19
N GLY A 86 13.03 3.93 7.26
CA GLY A 86 13.24 3.48 5.88
C GLY A 86 12.22 3.95 4.85
N TYR A 87 11.06 4.45 5.26
CA TYR A 87 10.02 4.98 4.38
C TYR A 87 10.29 6.41 3.94
N ASN A 88 9.89 6.76 2.73
CA ASN A 88 10.05 8.11 2.22
C ASN A 88 8.96 9.01 2.79
N VAL A 89 9.40 10.09 3.42
CA VAL A 89 8.50 11.09 3.99
C VAL A 89 8.74 12.44 3.31
N TYR A 90 7.64 13.10 3.00
CA TYR A 90 7.59 14.47 2.55
C TYR A 90 6.63 15.24 3.45
N VAL A 91 7.06 16.37 3.98
CA VAL A 91 6.22 17.22 4.82
C VAL A 91 6.46 18.68 4.52
N ASN A 92 5.38 19.45 4.46
CA ASN A 92 5.39 20.91 4.40
C ASN A 92 4.28 21.49 5.30
N THR A 93 4.05 22.79 5.23
CA THR A 93 3.01 23.48 6.02
C THR A 93 1.57 23.12 5.64
N HIS A 94 1.36 22.31 4.59
CA HIS A 94 0.02 21.96 4.10
C HIS A 94 -0.26 20.46 4.12
N ILE A 95 0.79 19.63 4.01
CA ILE A 95 0.61 18.21 3.80
C ILE A 95 1.78 17.39 4.33
N LEU A 96 1.46 16.24 4.90
CA LEU A 96 2.39 15.14 5.17
C LEU A 96 2.09 13.99 4.21
N LYS A 97 3.13 13.41 3.60
CA LYS A 97 3.06 12.19 2.81
C LYS A 97 4.06 11.17 3.32
N ILE A 98 3.61 9.94 3.53
CA ILE A 98 4.45 8.78 3.84
C ILE A 98 4.23 7.77 2.72
N ASN A 99 5.27 7.50 1.93
CA ASN A 99 5.15 6.69 0.72
C ASN A 99 5.92 5.38 0.85
N ALA A 100 5.39 4.36 0.16
CA ALA A 100 5.97 3.03 0.05
C ALA A 100 6.19 2.36 1.41
N CYS A 101 5.22 2.52 2.32
CA CYS A 101 5.25 1.92 3.64
C CYS A 101 4.81 0.46 3.59
N SER A 102 5.75 -0.49 3.73
CA SER A 102 5.41 -1.89 3.98
C SER A 102 5.07 -2.07 5.46
N LEU A 103 3.77 -2.16 5.77
CA LEU A 103 3.29 -2.26 7.16
C LEU A 103 3.78 -3.54 7.84
N CYS A 104 3.81 -4.66 7.12
CA CYS A 104 4.31 -5.93 7.63
C CYS A 104 5.78 -5.83 8.03
N LYS A 105 6.63 -5.28 7.14
CA LYS A 105 8.04 -5.04 7.44
C LYS A 105 8.25 -4.04 8.58
N TYR A 106 7.41 -3.02 8.67
CA TYR A 106 7.45 -2.07 9.78
C TYR A 106 7.17 -2.73 11.13
N TYR A 107 6.17 -3.61 11.17
CA TYR A 107 5.67 -4.21 12.40
C TYR A 107 6.52 -5.40 12.87
N TYR A 108 6.86 -6.31 11.95
CA TYR A 108 7.61 -7.54 12.22
C TYR A 108 9.10 -7.48 11.86
N GLY A 109 9.54 -6.46 11.12
CA GLY A 109 10.91 -6.35 10.59
C GLY A 109 11.16 -7.08 9.28
N ILE A 110 10.26 -7.96 8.85
CA ILE A 110 10.33 -8.76 7.61
C ILE A 110 8.96 -8.83 6.93
N ASN A 111 8.91 -9.18 5.63
CA ASN A 111 7.67 -9.30 4.86
C ASN A 111 7.16 -10.75 4.72
N MET A 112 7.66 -11.68 5.52
CA MET A 112 7.41 -13.11 5.35
C MET A 112 6.44 -13.69 6.39
N HIS A 113 5.50 -12.88 6.88
CA HIS A 113 4.51 -13.33 7.86
C HIS A 113 3.10 -13.00 7.39
N ASP A 114 2.17 -13.86 7.76
CA ASP A 114 0.77 -13.51 7.75
C ASP A 114 0.56 -12.21 8.49
N PHE A 115 -0.11 -11.26 7.86
CA PHE A 115 -0.32 -9.94 8.43
C PHE A 115 -1.83 -9.67 8.54
N PRO A 116 -2.45 -10.18 9.62
CA PRO A 116 -3.89 -10.05 9.83
C PRO A 116 -4.29 -8.59 10.03
N LEU A 117 -5.55 -8.28 9.76
CA LEU A 117 -6.09 -6.92 9.86
C LEU A 117 -5.87 -6.29 11.24
N GLU A 118 -5.87 -7.10 12.30
CA GLU A 118 -5.59 -6.63 13.67
C GLU A 118 -4.18 -6.06 13.80
N ASP A 119 -3.19 -6.71 13.18
CA ASP A 119 -1.81 -6.24 13.24
C ASP A 119 -1.56 -5.08 12.26
N VAL A 120 -2.32 -5.02 11.15
CA VAL A 120 -2.38 -3.81 10.30
C VAL A 120 -2.81 -2.59 11.12
N ARG A 121 -3.86 -2.73 11.94
CA ARG A 121 -4.34 -1.64 12.81
C ARG A 121 -3.27 -1.21 13.82
N LYS A 122 -2.66 -2.17 14.52
CA LYS A 122 -1.58 -1.89 15.49
C LYS A 122 -0.37 -1.21 14.82
N ALA A 123 -0.01 -1.64 13.60
CA ALA A 123 1.06 -1.01 12.85
C ALA A 123 0.75 0.46 12.52
N ILE A 124 -0.48 0.73 12.07
CA ILE A 124 -0.95 2.10 11.77
C ILE A 124 -0.98 2.95 13.05
N GLU A 125 -1.57 2.45 14.14
CA GLU A 125 -1.60 3.13 15.43
C GLU A 125 -0.18 3.49 15.91
N ARG A 126 0.75 2.53 15.83
CA ARG A 126 2.15 2.74 16.22
C ARG A 126 2.86 3.80 15.35
N ILE A 127 2.54 3.90 14.04
CA ILE A 127 3.07 4.99 13.20
C ILE A 127 2.55 6.35 13.70
N GLY A 128 1.28 6.42 14.08
CA GLY A 128 0.68 7.63 14.65
C GLY A 128 1.35 8.04 15.97
N GLU A 129 1.54 7.10 16.88
CA GLU A 129 2.23 7.33 18.15
C GLU A 129 3.66 7.80 17.96
N ASP A 130 4.43 7.12 17.08
CA ASP A 130 5.83 7.42 16.81
C ASP A 130 6.02 8.82 16.18
N LEU A 131 5.09 9.28 15.35
CA LEU A 131 5.14 10.57 14.65
C LEU A 131 4.27 11.64 15.33
N ASN A 132 3.58 11.30 16.41
CA ASN A 132 2.63 12.15 17.13
C ASN A 132 1.57 12.77 16.22
N ILE A 133 0.96 11.94 15.35
CA ILE A 133 -0.08 12.36 14.41
C ILE A 133 -1.37 11.53 14.56
N PRO A 134 -2.56 12.12 14.37
CA PRO A 134 -3.83 11.41 14.48
C PRO A 134 -4.09 10.58 13.22
N MET A 135 -3.95 9.26 13.32
CA MET A 135 -4.13 8.35 12.19
C MET A 135 -5.57 8.22 11.71
N ASP A 136 -6.55 8.61 12.51
CA ASP A 136 -7.98 8.69 12.12
C ASP A 136 -8.28 9.79 11.08
N LYS A 137 -7.37 10.76 10.92
CA LYS A 137 -7.43 11.84 9.92
C LYS A 137 -6.61 11.56 8.66
N VAL A 138 -5.83 10.48 8.67
CA VAL A 138 -4.97 10.12 7.55
C VAL A 138 -5.76 9.45 6.44
N ILE A 139 -5.45 9.84 5.21
CA ILE A 139 -6.05 9.27 4.00
C ILE A 139 -5.07 8.26 3.40
N VAL A 140 -5.54 7.05 3.15
CA VAL A 140 -4.80 6.06 2.36
C VAL A 140 -4.99 6.39 0.88
N THR A 141 -3.91 6.72 0.19
CA THR A 141 -3.93 7.08 -1.24
C THR A 141 -3.49 5.94 -2.15
N ARG A 142 -2.78 4.95 -1.59
CA ARG A 142 -2.38 3.71 -2.26
C ARG A 142 -2.41 2.56 -1.27
N LEU A 143 -2.90 1.42 -1.73
CA LEU A 143 -2.87 0.16 -1.00
C LEU A 143 -2.55 -0.96 -1.99
N ASP A 144 -1.39 -1.57 -1.84
CA ASP A 144 -1.00 -2.75 -2.58
C ASP A 144 -1.31 -3.99 -1.76
N LEU A 145 -2.00 -4.93 -2.38
CA LEU A 145 -2.28 -6.24 -1.82
C LEU A 145 -1.39 -7.26 -2.52
N ALA A 146 -0.69 -8.06 -1.74
CA ALA A 146 0.07 -9.20 -2.22
C ALA A 146 -0.61 -10.48 -1.75
N MET A 147 -0.43 -11.55 -2.50
CA MET A 147 -0.90 -12.88 -2.14
C MET A 147 0.18 -13.88 -2.48
N ASP A 148 0.58 -14.67 -1.49
CA ASP A 148 1.44 -15.81 -1.71
C ASP A 148 0.58 -16.98 -2.23
N LEU A 149 0.94 -17.49 -3.39
CA LEU A 149 0.23 -18.58 -4.04
C LEU A 149 1.09 -19.84 -4.02
N GLU A 150 0.54 -20.91 -3.49
CA GLU A 150 1.14 -22.23 -3.63
C GLU A 150 0.84 -22.77 -5.03
N LEU A 151 1.87 -22.84 -5.85
CA LEU A 151 1.74 -23.26 -7.24
C LEU A 151 1.97 -24.78 -7.37
N GLN A 152 1.05 -25.46 -8.05
CA GLN A 152 1.18 -26.91 -8.34
C GLN A 152 2.29 -27.22 -9.37
N ARG A 153 2.72 -26.22 -10.13
CA ARG A 153 3.74 -26.32 -11.18
C ARG A 153 4.79 -25.24 -11.02
N SER A 154 5.86 -25.34 -11.80
CA SER A 154 6.90 -24.33 -11.84
C SER A 154 6.32 -22.93 -12.15
N PRO A 155 6.70 -21.86 -11.43
CA PRO A 155 6.27 -20.49 -11.71
C PRO A 155 6.47 -20.08 -13.18
N ILE A 156 7.52 -20.60 -13.84
CA ILE A 156 7.82 -20.28 -15.25
C ILE A 156 6.74 -20.78 -16.22
N GLU A 157 6.05 -21.89 -15.91
CA GLU A 157 4.97 -22.40 -16.74
C GLU A 157 3.76 -21.47 -16.71
N TYR A 158 3.42 -20.93 -15.53
CA TYR A 158 2.36 -19.94 -15.37
C TYR A 158 2.74 -18.64 -16.09
N PHE A 159 3.98 -18.19 -15.91
CA PHE A 159 4.47 -16.94 -16.52
C PHE A 159 4.44 -17.02 -18.05
N ASN A 160 4.86 -18.11 -18.66
CA ASN A 160 4.82 -18.30 -20.12
C ASN A 160 3.38 -18.24 -20.64
N ARG A 161 2.42 -18.88 -19.96
CA ARG A 161 0.99 -18.80 -20.34
C ARG A 161 0.42 -17.39 -20.22
N MET A 162 0.83 -16.63 -19.21
CA MET A 162 0.43 -15.22 -19.07
C MET A 162 0.99 -14.36 -20.20
N LEU A 163 2.24 -14.57 -20.61
CA LEU A 163 2.85 -13.87 -21.74
C LEU A 163 2.15 -14.19 -23.06
N ASP A 164 1.80 -15.45 -23.31
CA ASP A 164 1.04 -15.83 -24.50
C ASP A 164 -0.31 -15.08 -24.56
N CYS A 165 -0.99 -14.96 -23.44
CA CYS A 165 -2.26 -14.22 -23.36
C CYS A 165 -2.13 -12.71 -23.64
N LEU A 166 -1.05 -12.08 -23.16
CA LEU A 166 -0.78 -10.65 -23.39
C LEU A 166 -0.40 -10.34 -24.84
N LEU A 167 0.25 -11.29 -25.54
CA LEU A 167 0.64 -11.13 -26.94
C LEU A 167 -0.56 -11.24 -27.91
N TYR A 168 -1.65 -11.89 -27.51
CA TYR A 168 -2.86 -12.05 -28.35
C TYR A 168 -3.89 -10.94 -28.15
N THR A 169 -3.67 -9.99 -27.24
CA THR A 169 -4.59 -8.86 -26.97
C THR A 169 -4.14 -7.53 -27.56
N SER A 170 -3.09 -7.53 -28.41
CA SER A 170 -2.57 -6.33 -29.09
C SER A 170 -3.03 -6.23 -30.54
#